data_8cfda08d2c79ee8664f07b1b21a2c951
#
_entry.id   8cfda08d2c79ee8664f07b1b21a2c951
#
_cell.length_a   1.000
_cell.length_b   1.000
_cell.length_c   1.000
_cell.angle_alpha   90.00
_cell.angle_beta   90.00
_cell.angle_gamma   90.00
#
_symmetry.space_group_name_H-M   'P 1'
#
loop_
_entity.id
_entity.type
_entity.pdbx_description
1 polymer ?
#
loop_
_entity_poly.entity_id
_entity_poly.type
_entity_poly.pdbx_seq_one_letter_code
_entity_poly.pdbx_strand_id
1 'polypeptide(L)'
;AWVLNHADTALAVNPFFAIMPQSMLFFAIIMATGAAIIASQALISGTFSILSEAMNLHFWPRMRIKHPTHVKGQLYIPMINLAMYIGVVLIILLFRDSSHMEAAYGLAITITLLMTTLLLGFYLHSKGVARIFTMLFMGAYCIIEAIFLTANLSKFLAGGWCTMLIGGILFLMMYV
;
A
#
# COMPACT_ATOMS: atom_id res chain seq x y z
N ALA A 1 0.56 26.22 -5.65
CA ALA A 1 0.94 27.64 -5.48
C ALA A 1 2.03 27.80 -4.42
N TRP A 2 1.82 27.33 -3.15
CA TRP A 2 2.82 27.54 -2.06
C TRP A 2 4.17 26.86 -2.37
N VAL A 3 4.19 25.60 -2.83
CA VAL A 3 5.39 24.84 -3.20
C VAL A 3 6.17 25.52 -4.34
N LEU A 4 5.46 26.12 -5.32
CA LEU A 4 6.10 26.82 -6.44
C LEU A 4 6.78 28.11 -6.00
N ASN A 5 6.26 28.79 -4.97
CA ASN A 5 6.84 30.03 -4.45
C ASN A 5 7.95 29.78 -3.40
N HIS A 6 8.07 28.57 -2.84
CA HIS A 6 8.99 28.23 -1.78
C HIS A 6 9.75 26.92 -2.09
N ALA A 7 10.19 26.77 -3.33
CA ALA A 7 10.81 25.52 -3.80
C ALA A 7 12.01 25.08 -2.93
N ASP A 8 12.83 26.02 -2.47
CA ASP A 8 14.02 25.73 -1.66
C ASP A 8 13.68 25.25 -0.24
N THR A 9 12.57 25.74 0.35
CA THR A 9 12.11 25.34 1.68
C THR A 9 11.19 24.12 1.63
N ALA A 10 10.49 23.88 0.53
CA ALA A 10 9.63 22.74 0.33
C ALA A 10 10.38 21.39 0.26
N LEU A 11 11.66 21.43 -0.13
CA LEU A 11 12.53 20.25 -0.12
C LEU A 11 13.03 19.86 1.28
N ALA A 12 13.06 20.84 2.21
CA ALA A 12 13.57 20.63 3.57
C ALA A 12 12.47 20.36 4.62
N VAL A 13 11.22 20.74 4.32
CA VAL A 13 10.09 20.65 5.29
C VAL A 13 8.92 19.96 4.60
N ASN A 14 8.23 19.09 5.32
CA ASN A 14 7.03 18.43 4.80
C ASN A 14 5.97 19.50 4.42
N PRO A 15 5.58 19.60 3.13
CA PRO A 15 4.72 20.68 2.63
C PRO A 15 3.37 20.75 3.36
N PHE A 16 2.87 19.63 3.85
CA PHE A 16 1.60 19.56 4.58
C PHE A 16 1.63 20.41 5.87
N PHE A 17 2.69 20.27 6.65
CA PHE A 17 2.82 21.03 7.91
C PHE A 17 3.28 22.47 7.66
N ALA A 18 4.01 22.73 6.57
CA ALA A 18 4.49 24.06 6.22
C ALA A 18 3.37 25.02 5.79
N ILE A 19 2.27 24.51 5.23
CA ILE A 19 1.11 25.31 4.81
C ILE A 19 0.22 25.68 6.01
N MET A 20 0.32 24.93 7.13
CA MET A 20 -0.55 25.13 8.28
C MET A 20 -0.14 26.35 9.12
N PRO A 21 -1.11 27.15 9.59
CA PRO A 21 -0.83 28.21 10.56
C PRO A 21 -0.32 27.59 11.87
N GLN A 22 0.65 28.24 12.52
CA GLN A 22 1.29 27.72 13.74
C GLN A 22 0.28 27.40 14.87
N SER A 23 -0.81 28.15 14.97
CA SER A 23 -1.86 27.91 15.96
C SER A 23 -2.61 26.58 15.76
N MET A 24 -2.65 26.04 14.54
CA MET A 24 -3.33 24.78 14.22
C MET A 24 -2.37 23.59 14.07
N LEU A 25 -1.06 23.82 14.14
CA LEU A 25 -0.05 22.78 13.91
C LEU A 25 -0.20 21.62 14.91
N PHE A 26 -0.41 21.92 16.18
CA PHE A 26 -0.58 20.90 17.22
C PHE A 26 -1.81 20.01 16.96
N PHE A 27 -2.93 20.61 16.57
CA PHE A 27 -4.13 19.88 16.20
C PHE A 27 -3.90 19.00 14.96
N ALA A 28 -3.22 19.53 13.95
CA ALA A 28 -2.87 18.78 12.73
C ALA A 28 -2.01 17.54 13.02
N ILE A 29 -1.04 17.66 13.95
CA ILE A 29 -0.20 16.52 14.35
C ILE A 29 -1.03 15.45 15.05
N ILE A 30 -1.93 15.81 15.95
CA ILE A 30 -2.82 14.85 16.62
C ILE A 30 -3.71 14.14 15.60
N MET A 31 -4.31 14.89 14.68
CA MET A 31 -5.18 14.32 13.64
C MET A 31 -4.41 13.39 12.69
N ALA A 32 -3.21 13.79 12.27
CA ALA A 32 -2.35 12.96 11.42
C ALA A 32 -1.93 11.66 12.14
N THR A 33 -1.59 11.76 13.42
CA THR A 33 -1.24 10.58 14.23
C THR A 33 -2.43 9.65 14.41
N GLY A 34 -3.61 10.19 14.70
CA GLY A 34 -4.85 9.41 14.79
C GLY A 34 -5.19 8.71 13.46
N ALA A 35 -5.06 9.42 12.34
CA ALA A 35 -5.26 8.85 11.01
C ALA A 35 -4.27 7.72 10.71
N ALA A 36 -3.00 7.88 11.07
CA ALA A 36 -1.98 6.84 10.89
C ALA A 36 -2.28 5.58 11.71
N ILE A 37 -2.77 5.72 12.94
CA ILE A 37 -3.18 4.59 13.80
C ILE A 37 -4.34 3.83 13.14
N ILE A 38 -5.38 4.54 12.69
CA ILE A 38 -6.55 3.93 12.05
C ILE A 38 -6.14 3.21 10.75
N ALA A 39 -5.30 3.85 9.93
CA ALA A 39 -4.80 3.26 8.70
C ALA A 39 -3.99 1.97 8.96
N SER A 40 -3.15 1.97 9.99
CA SER A 40 -2.38 0.79 10.41
C SER A 40 -3.30 -0.37 10.80
N GLN A 41 -4.35 -0.10 11.59
CA GLN A 41 -5.32 -1.12 11.99
C GLN A 41 -6.09 -1.69 10.78
N ALA A 42 -6.47 -0.83 9.83
CA ALA A 42 -7.14 -1.25 8.60
C ALA A 42 -6.24 -2.16 7.76
N LEU A 43 -4.95 -1.84 7.62
CA LEU A 43 -3.98 -2.68 6.90
C LEU A 43 -3.79 -4.04 7.56
N ILE A 44 -3.69 -4.11 8.89
CA ILE A 44 -3.56 -5.37 9.62
C ILE A 44 -4.79 -6.24 9.40
N SER A 45 -5.98 -5.67 9.54
CA SER A 45 -7.25 -6.39 9.32
C SER A 45 -7.40 -6.87 7.88
N GLY A 46 -7.06 -6.02 6.91
CA GLY A 46 -7.05 -6.37 5.49
C GLY A 46 -6.09 -7.51 5.16
N THR A 47 -4.90 -7.50 5.76
CA THR A 47 -3.91 -8.56 5.58
C THR A 47 -4.41 -9.89 6.11
N PHE A 48 -5.07 -9.92 7.27
CA PHE A 48 -5.65 -11.16 7.79
C PHE A 48 -6.73 -11.72 6.87
N SER A 49 -7.57 -10.85 6.30
CA SER A 49 -8.62 -11.26 5.36
C SER A 49 -8.04 -11.86 4.08
N ILE A 50 -7.05 -11.19 3.48
CA ILE A 50 -6.38 -11.66 2.25
C ILE A 50 -5.67 -13.01 2.49
N LEU A 51 -4.94 -13.13 3.60
CA LEU A 51 -4.23 -14.38 3.92
C LEU A 51 -5.16 -15.52 4.29
N SER A 52 -6.30 -15.22 4.96
CA SER A 52 -7.34 -16.21 5.19
C SER A 52 -7.88 -16.78 3.87
N GLU A 53 -8.12 -15.92 2.89
CA GLU A 53 -8.57 -16.33 1.56
C GLU A 53 -7.49 -17.09 0.80
N ALA A 54 -6.23 -16.66 0.88
CA ALA A 54 -5.10 -17.38 0.29
C ALA A 54 -4.92 -18.79 0.89
N MET A 55 -5.17 -18.95 2.19
CA MET A 55 -5.18 -20.26 2.84
C MET A 55 -6.34 -21.14 2.36
N ASN A 56 -7.52 -20.56 2.13
CA ASN A 56 -8.68 -21.28 1.59
C ASN A 56 -8.43 -21.76 0.15
N LEU A 57 -7.73 -20.96 -0.63
CA LEU A 57 -7.34 -21.28 -2.01
C LEU A 57 -6.09 -22.17 -2.12
N HIS A 58 -5.51 -22.58 -0.99
CA HIS A 58 -4.28 -23.40 -0.91
C HIS A 58 -3.01 -22.71 -1.48
N PHE A 59 -3.01 -21.38 -1.61
CA PHE A 59 -1.82 -20.60 -1.99
C PHE A 59 -0.90 -20.30 -0.79
N TRP A 60 -1.39 -20.51 0.43
CA TRP A 60 -0.65 -20.23 1.65
C TRP A 60 -0.76 -21.40 2.63
N PRO A 61 0.28 -21.75 3.37
CA PRO A 61 0.24 -22.83 4.36
C PRO A 61 -0.81 -22.52 5.43
N ARG A 62 -1.56 -23.55 5.83
CA ARG A 62 -2.65 -23.42 6.81
C ARG A 62 -2.08 -23.03 8.17
N MET A 63 -2.50 -21.89 8.67
CA MET A 63 -2.14 -21.37 9.99
C MET A 63 -3.35 -21.36 10.93
N ARG A 64 -3.08 -21.33 12.25
CA ARG A 64 -4.16 -21.22 13.24
C ARG A 64 -4.81 -19.84 13.15
N ILE A 65 -6.09 -19.83 12.79
CA ILE A 65 -6.95 -18.65 12.83
C ILE A 65 -7.65 -18.65 14.18
N LYS A 66 -7.57 -17.54 14.92
CA LYS A 66 -8.35 -17.30 16.13
C LYS A 66 -9.49 -16.36 15.80
N HIS A 67 -10.68 -16.69 16.28
CA HIS A 67 -11.85 -15.83 16.21
C HIS A 67 -12.05 -15.20 17.60
N PRO A 68 -11.62 -13.94 17.82
CA PRO A 68 -11.68 -13.31 19.14
C PRO A 68 -13.11 -13.07 19.64
N THR A 69 -14.08 -12.99 18.73
CA THR A 69 -15.49 -12.78 19.05
C THR A 69 -16.40 -13.69 18.21
N HIS A 70 -17.66 -13.84 18.66
CA HIS A 70 -18.69 -14.58 17.90
C HIS A 70 -19.18 -13.83 16.64
N VAL A 71 -18.68 -12.62 16.38
CA VAL A 71 -19.04 -11.83 15.21
C VAL A 71 -18.29 -12.36 14.00
N LYS A 72 -19.03 -12.73 12.95
CA LYS A 72 -18.46 -13.18 11.68
C LYS A 72 -17.61 -12.05 11.07
N GLY A 73 -16.36 -12.36 10.72
CA GLY A 73 -15.46 -11.43 10.03
C GLY A 73 -14.29 -10.93 10.88
N GLN A 74 -14.27 -11.15 12.18
CA GLN A 74 -13.08 -10.84 12.98
C GLN A 74 -12.13 -12.04 12.97
N LEU A 75 -11.04 -11.88 12.23
CA LEU A 75 -9.99 -12.87 12.07
C LEU A 75 -8.72 -12.35 12.77
N TYR A 76 -8.05 -13.23 13.52
CA TYR A 76 -6.75 -12.94 14.10
C TYR A 76 -5.79 -14.11 13.86
N ILE A 77 -4.68 -13.83 13.21
CA ILE A 77 -3.65 -14.81 12.89
C ILE A 77 -2.35 -14.41 13.61
N PRO A 78 -2.05 -15.01 14.77
CA PRO A 78 -0.95 -14.55 15.61
C PRO A 78 0.41 -14.59 14.91
N MET A 79 0.66 -15.59 14.09
CA MET A 79 1.93 -15.75 13.38
C MET A 79 2.13 -14.64 12.34
N ILE A 80 1.07 -14.28 11.61
CA ILE A 80 1.12 -13.19 10.64
C ILE A 80 1.30 -11.85 11.35
N ASN A 81 0.61 -11.63 12.46
CA ASN A 81 0.77 -10.40 13.24
C ASN A 81 2.22 -10.23 13.72
N LEU A 82 2.85 -11.30 14.20
CA LEU A 82 4.26 -11.29 14.59
C LEU A 82 5.18 -11.03 13.39
N ALA A 83 4.93 -11.68 12.25
CA ALA A 83 5.71 -11.49 11.04
C ALA A 83 5.61 -10.05 10.52
N MET A 84 4.41 -9.45 10.53
CA MET A 84 4.20 -8.04 10.18
C MET A 84 4.94 -7.10 11.14
N TYR A 85 4.87 -7.36 12.43
CA TYR A 85 5.59 -6.57 13.44
C TYR A 85 7.11 -6.60 13.19
N ILE A 86 7.68 -7.78 13.01
CA ILE A 86 9.10 -7.95 12.71
C ILE A 86 9.45 -7.26 11.39
N GLY A 87 8.63 -7.42 10.35
CA GLY A 87 8.82 -6.76 9.05
C GLY A 87 8.84 -5.25 9.16
N VAL A 88 7.90 -4.66 9.89
CA VAL A 88 7.85 -3.20 10.11
C VAL A 88 9.07 -2.71 10.86
N VAL A 89 9.47 -3.40 11.93
CA VAL A 89 10.68 -3.04 12.70
C VAL A 89 11.94 -3.12 11.83
N LEU A 90 12.08 -4.17 11.03
CA LEU A 90 13.20 -4.31 10.09
C LEU A 90 13.24 -3.18 9.06
N ILE A 91 12.11 -2.81 8.47
CA ILE A 91 12.02 -1.72 7.49
C ILE A 91 12.40 -0.39 8.13
N ILE A 92 11.94 -0.11 9.34
CA ILE A 92 12.28 1.12 10.08
C ILE A 92 13.77 1.19 10.36
N LEU A 93 14.37 0.09 10.81
CA LEU A 93 15.81 0.03 11.11
C LEU A 93 16.67 0.12 9.84
N LEU A 94 16.19 -0.41 8.73
CA LEU A 94 16.90 -0.44 7.45
C LEU A 94 16.90 0.93 6.77
N PHE A 95 15.78 1.58 6.70
CA PHE A 95 15.66 2.84 5.98
C PHE A 95 15.99 4.07 6.82
N ARG A 96 15.58 4.10 8.08
CA ARG A 96 15.79 5.23 9.03
C ARG A 96 15.30 6.60 8.54
N ASP A 97 14.85 6.70 7.30
CA ASP A 97 14.38 7.91 6.63
C ASP A 97 13.01 7.66 5.97
N SER A 98 12.10 8.60 6.16
CA SER A 98 10.75 8.52 5.61
C SER A 98 10.71 8.60 4.09
N SER A 99 11.67 9.27 3.46
CA SER A 99 11.78 9.40 2.00
C SER A 99 11.95 8.04 1.30
N HIS A 100 12.81 7.18 1.86
CA HIS A 100 13.02 5.82 1.36
C HIS A 100 11.79 4.92 1.55
N MET A 101 11.09 5.07 2.69
CA MET A 101 9.83 4.35 2.93
C MET A 101 8.74 4.78 1.96
N GLU A 102 8.64 6.09 1.66
CA GLU A 102 7.72 6.63 0.67
C GLU A 102 7.95 6.04 -0.72
N ALA A 103 9.22 5.90 -1.14
CA ALA A 103 9.58 5.30 -2.42
C ALA A 103 9.16 3.82 -2.51
N ALA A 104 9.41 3.05 -1.44
CA ALA A 104 8.99 1.64 -1.35
C ALA A 104 7.46 1.50 -1.41
N TYR A 105 6.75 2.30 -0.63
CA TYR A 105 5.29 2.32 -0.58
C TYR A 105 4.65 2.75 -1.91
N GLY A 106 5.19 3.81 -2.53
CA GLY A 106 4.71 4.31 -3.82
C GLY A 106 4.78 3.25 -4.92
N LEU A 107 5.88 2.50 -4.98
CA LEU A 107 6.03 1.42 -5.96
C LEU A 107 5.05 0.27 -5.69
N ALA A 108 4.89 -0.15 -4.42
CA ALA A 108 3.94 -1.19 -4.04
C ALA A 108 2.51 -0.86 -4.47
N ILE A 109 2.05 0.35 -4.15
CA ILE A 109 0.70 0.79 -4.52
C ILE A 109 0.53 0.82 -6.04
N THR A 110 1.48 1.38 -6.77
CA THR A 110 1.37 1.51 -8.22
C THR A 110 1.25 0.15 -8.90
N ILE A 111 2.04 -0.84 -8.48
CA ILE A 111 1.94 -2.22 -9.00
C ILE A 111 0.57 -2.83 -8.66
N THR A 112 0.09 -2.63 -7.41
CA THR A 112 -1.21 -3.15 -6.99
C THR A 112 -2.35 -2.52 -7.77
N LEU A 113 -2.32 -1.21 -8.03
CA LEU A 113 -3.32 -0.53 -8.84
C LEU A 113 -3.33 -1.09 -10.26
N LEU A 114 -2.17 -1.24 -10.88
CA LEU A 114 -2.03 -1.78 -12.24
C LEU A 114 -2.61 -3.19 -12.34
N MET A 115 -2.30 -4.07 -11.38
CA MET A 115 -2.87 -5.42 -11.32
C MET A 115 -4.38 -5.39 -11.13
N THR A 116 -4.89 -4.49 -10.27
CA THR A 116 -6.33 -4.34 -10.03
C THR A 116 -7.06 -3.85 -11.27
N THR A 117 -6.50 -2.89 -12.01
CA THR A 117 -7.07 -2.40 -13.27
C THR A 117 -7.13 -3.50 -14.32
N LEU A 118 -6.05 -4.29 -14.47
CA LEU A 118 -6.06 -5.43 -15.38
C LEU A 118 -7.12 -6.47 -15.02
N LEU A 119 -7.20 -6.86 -13.75
CA LEU A 119 -8.19 -7.83 -13.27
C LEU A 119 -9.62 -7.32 -13.47
N LEU A 120 -9.85 -6.03 -13.18
CA LEU A 120 -11.15 -5.40 -13.39
C LEU A 120 -11.53 -5.38 -14.88
N GLY A 121 -10.58 -5.12 -15.77
CA GLY A 121 -10.77 -5.19 -17.22
C GLY A 121 -11.20 -6.58 -17.68
N PHE A 122 -10.52 -7.63 -17.22
CA PHE A 122 -10.90 -9.01 -17.49
C PHE A 122 -12.30 -9.35 -16.95
N TYR A 123 -12.61 -8.89 -15.75
CA TYR A 123 -13.92 -9.09 -15.13
C TYR A 123 -15.04 -8.41 -15.92
N LEU A 124 -14.86 -7.14 -16.31
CA LEU A 124 -15.86 -6.40 -17.11
C LEU A 124 -16.07 -7.06 -18.47
N HIS A 125 -14.99 -7.52 -19.10
CA HIS A 125 -15.08 -8.27 -20.37
C HIS A 125 -15.87 -9.58 -20.20
N SER A 126 -15.62 -10.33 -19.15
CA SER A 126 -16.35 -11.58 -18.83
C SER A 126 -17.84 -11.35 -18.54
N LYS A 127 -18.19 -10.20 -17.96
CA LYS A 127 -19.58 -9.80 -17.69
C LYS A 127 -20.35 -9.31 -18.92
N GLY A 128 -19.71 -9.21 -20.08
CA GLY A 128 -20.36 -8.78 -21.33
C GLY A 128 -20.63 -7.28 -21.42
N VAL A 129 -19.92 -6.48 -20.62
CA VAL A 129 -19.97 -5.01 -20.74
C VAL A 129 -19.45 -4.60 -22.12
N ALA A 130 -20.08 -3.60 -22.75
CA ALA A 130 -19.70 -3.13 -24.08
C ALA A 130 -18.20 -2.83 -24.16
N ARG A 131 -17.53 -3.44 -25.13
CA ARG A 131 -16.06 -3.38 -25.30
C ARG A 131 -15.52 -1.95 -25.31
N ILE A 132 -16.28 -1.01 -25.90
CA ILE A 132 -15.89 0.40 -25.99
C ILE A 132 -15.75 1.02 -24.59
N PHE A 133 -16.72 0.78 -23.69
CA PHE A 133 -16.64 1.27 -22.31
C PHE A 133 -15.48 0.65 -21.54
N THR A 134 -15.28 -0.66 -21.68
CA THR A 134 -14.18 -1.37 -21.03
C THR A 134 -12.83 -0.84 -21.53
N MET A 135 -12.65 -0.66 -22.84
CA MET A 135 -11.41 -0.13 -23.43
C MET A 135 -11.15 1.32 -23.03
N LEU A 136 -12.17 2.17 -23.02
CA LEU A 136 -12.04 3.57 -22.63
C LEU A 136 -11.65 3.69 -21.15
N PHE A 137 -12.33 2.93 -20.31
CA PHE A 137 -12.05 2.89 -18.87
C PHE A 137 -10.63 2.39 -18.59
N MET A 138 -10.26 1.21 -19.12
CA MET A 138 -8.93 0.67 -18.98
C MET A 138 -7.84 1.60 -19.53
N GLY A 139 -8.05 2.17 -20.70
CA GLY A 139 -7.10 3.08 -21.32
C GLY A 139 -6.83 4.32 -20.46
N ALA A 140 -7.87 4.94 -19.91
CA ALA A 140 -7.74 6.10 -19.04
C ALA A 140 -6.96 5.78 -17.76
N TYR A 141 -7.29 4.67 -17.09
CA TYR A 141 -6.60 4.25 -15.87
C TYR A 141 -5.17 3.82 -16.14
N CYS A 142 -4.92 3.01 -17.18
CA CYS A 142 -3.57 2.58 -17.55
C CYS A 142 -2.63 3.76 -17.88
N ILE A 143 -3.13 4.83 -18.50
CA ILE A 143 -2.32 6.03 -18.77
C ILE A 143 -1.90 6.70 -17.46
N ILE A 144 -2.85 6.88 -16.53
CA ILE A 144 -2.57 7.47 -15.21
C ILE A 144 -1.57 6.60 -14.44
N GLU A 145 -1.81 5.30 -14.40
CA GLU A 145 -0.96 4.33 -13.71
C GLU A 145 0.44 4.23 -14.31
N ALA A 146 0.56 4.34 -15.64
CA ALA A 146 1.86 4.37 -16.31
C ALA A 146 2.68 5.62 -15.92
N ILE A 147 2.04 6.78 -15.78
CA ILE A 147 2.70 8.00 -15.30
C ILE A 147 3.18 7.81 -13.86
N PHE A 148 2.33 7.25 -12.99
CA PHE A 148 2.72 6.95 -11.60
C PHE A 148 3.84 5.89 -11.54
N LEU A 149 3.78 4.87 -12.40
CA LEU A 149 4.81 3.84 -12.46
C LEU A 149 6.17 4.44 -12.86
N THR A 150 6.21 5.27 -13.89
CA THR A 150 7.46 5.92 -14.31
C THR A 150 8.03 6.84 -13.23
N ALA A 151 7.17 7.59 -12.54
CA ALA A 151 7.58 8.44 -11.42
C ALA A 151 8.12 7.64 -10.23
N ASN A 152 7.50 6.51 -9.88
CA ASN A 152 7.96 5.66 -8.78
C ASN A 152 9.19 4.82 -9.18
N LEU A 153 9.31 4.44 -10.45
CA LEU A 153 10.48 3.69 -10.94
C LEU A 153 11.76 4.53 -10.92
N SER A 154 11.66 5.84 -11.10
CA SER A 154 12.81 6.74 -10.94
C SER A 154 13.37 6.73 -9.50
N LYS A 155 12.55 6.42 -8.51
CA LYS A 155 12.93 6.27 -7.10
C LYS A 155 13.26 4.82 -6.69
N PHE A 156 13.38 3.91 -7.67
CA PHE A 156 13.59 2.48 -7.41
C PHE A 156 14.80 2.20 -6.51
N LEU A 157 15.96 2.82 -6.82
CA LEU A 157 17.18 2.67 -6.04
C LEU A 157 17.11 3.32 -4.65
N ALA A 158 16.23 4.30 -4.47
CA ALA A 158 16.04 4.96 -3.18
C ALA A 158 15.30 4.10 -2.13
N GLY A 159 14.52 3.09 -2.57
CA GLY A 159 13.78 2.23 -1.63
C GLY A 159 12.86 1.22 -2.31
N GLY A 160 12.52 1.42 -3.58
CA GLY A 160 11.60 0.55 -4.33
C GLY A 160 12.06 -0.90 -4.47
N TRP A 161 13.37 -1.15 -4.49
CA TRP A 161 13.95 -2.49 -4.55
C TRP A 161 13.50 -3.40 -3.39
N CYS A 162 13.30 -2.83 -2.20
CA CYS A 162 12.85 -3.57 -1.02
C CYS A 162 11.45 -4.16 -1.23
N THR A 163 10.55 -3.39 -1.83
CA THR A 163 9.19 -3.85 -2.17
C THR A 163 9.22 -5.01 -3.14
N MET A 164 10.05 -4.94 -4.17
CA MET A 164 10.22 -6.03 -5.15
C MET A 164 10.79 -7.28 -4.51
N LEU A 165 11.75 -7.13 -3.60
CA LEU A 165 12.34 -8.24 -2.88
C LEU A 165 11.30 -8.94 -1.99
N ILE A 166 10.56 -8.17 -1.18
CA ILE A 166 9.51 -8.72 -0.30
C ILE A 166 8.42 -9.38 -1.14
N GLY A 167 7.93 -8.71 -2.19
CA GLY A 167 6.93 -9.24 -3.10
C GLY A 167 7.38 -10.53 -3.78
N GLY A 168 8.64 -10.60 -4.21
CA GLY A 168 9.25 -11.80 -4.80
C GLY A 168 9.33 -12.96 -3.81
N ILE A 169 9.72 -12.72 -2.56
CA ILE A 169 9.75 -13.75 -1.51
C ILE A 169 8.34 -14.29 -1.25
N LEU A 170 7.35 -13.40 -1.10
CA LEU A 170 5.97 -13.80 -0.89
C LEU A 170 5.42 -14.60 -2.08
N PHE A 171 5.74 -14.17 -3.30
CA PHE A 171 5.35 -14.89 -4.50
C PHE A 171 5.97 -16.30 -4.57
N LEU A 172 7.25 -16.44 -4.24
CA LEU A 172 7.91 -17.74 -4.17
C LEU A 172 7.27 -18.64 -3.10
N MET A 173 6.92 -18.09 -1.94
CA MET A 173 6.22 -18.86 -0.89
C MET A 173 4.83 -19.34 -1.33
N MET A 174 4.16 -18.60 -2.22
CA MET A 174 2.85 -19.00 -2.76
C MET A 174 2.97 -20.04 -3.88
N TYR A 175 4.12 -20.11 -4.53
CA TYR A 175 4.34 -21.02 -5.67
C TYR A 175 4.87 -22.41 -5.24
N VAL A 176 5.60 -22.48 -4.14
CA VAL A 176 6.16 -23.72 -3.58
C VAL A 176 5.15 -24.44 -2.69
#